data_3580452adb7756df00cb12cd127dc596
#
_entry.id   3580452adb7756df00cb12cd127dc596
#
_cell.length_a   1.000
_cell.length_b   1.000
_cell.length_c   1.000
_cell.angle_alpha   90.00
_cell.angle_beta   90.00
_cell.angle_gamma   90.00
#
_symmetry.space_group_name_H-M   'P 1'
#
loop_
_entity.id
_entity.type
_entity.pdbx_description
1 polymer ?
#
loop_
_entity_poly.entity_id
_entity_poly.type
_entity_poly.pdbx_seq_one_letter_code
_entity_poly.pdbx_strand_id
1 'polypeptide(L)'
;MRPERAASKRWDGCRAWARVDVVGVESSGSYGAELSRVLIRVGIPVVEVNRPHPHTRHRRGKSDAVDAEATARKVLAGDTKVVPKAITGLVEAIHQLKVARDGALKARGAALVQLRDLMITAPADLREVLSKRKTLRGRATLCRRLRHDRARLEEPLEAAKLSLRSLARRITALDEEIADLDLQLEPLVRKAAPRTVELLGVGVGHTTQMLVTASQKHQSYPQRCRIRSSLRGQPDPRILWQDR
;
A
#
# COMPACT_ATOMS: atom_id res chain seq x y z
N MET A 1 -7.12 27.14 -8.16
CA MET A 1 -5.89 27.76 -7.62
C MET A 1 -4.94 26.63 -7.26
N ARG A 2 -3.80 26.49 -7.93
CA ARG A 2 -2.91 25.32 -7.72
C ARG A 2 -2.26 25.40 -6.36
N PRO A 3 -2.25 24.33 -5.53
CA PRO A 3 -1.69 24.31 -4.17
C PRO A 3 -0.19 24.68 -4.14
N GLU A 4 0.52 24.49 -5.23
CA GLU A 4 1.94 24.83 -5.37
C GLU A 4 2.25 26.33 -5.18
N ARG A 5 1.36 27.24 -5.63
CA ARG A 5 1.56 28.69 -5.47
C ARG A 5 1.34 29.17 -4.01
N ALA A 6 0.48 28.49 -3.27
CA ALA A 6 0.23 28.82 -1.87
C ALA A 6 1.38 28.35 -0.95
N ALA A 7 1.98 27.20 -1.26
CA ALA A 7 3.15 26.69 -0.55
C ALA A 7 4.38 27.58 -0.78
N SER A 8 4.68 27.96 -2.04
CA SER A 8 5.86 28.79 -2.35
C SER A 8 5.80 30.14 -1.63
N LYS A 9 4.66 30.85 -1.65
CA LYS A 9 4.50 32.16 -0.98
C LYS A 9 4.69 32.08 0.54
N ARG A 10 4.31 30.98 1.18
CA ARG A 10 4.47 30.79 2.63
C ARG A 10 5.95 30.56 3.00
N TRP A 11 6.75 29.98 2.11
CA TRP A 11 8.17 29.70 2.33
C TRP A 11 9.08 30.88 2.02
N ASP A 12 8.72 31.73 1.05
CA ASP A 12 9.44 32.98 0.80
C ASP A 12 9.40 33.89 2.03
N GLY A 13 8.30 33.89 2.79
CA GLY A 13 8.21 34.59 4.06
C GLY A 13 9.14 34.06 5.15
N CYS A 14 9.34 32.74 5.23
CA CYS A 14 10.25 32.13 6.24
C CYS A 14 11.73 32.39 5.94
N ARG A 15 12.14 32.43 4.68
CA ARG A 15 13.50 32.76 4.26
C ARG A 15 13.93 34.20 4.63
N ALA A 16 12.97 35.11 4.75
CA ALA A 16 13.24 36.49 5.10
C ALA A 16 13.62 36.68 6.57
N TRP A 17 13.30 35.69 7.45
CA TRP A 17 13.48 35.87 8.91
C TRP A 17 14.60 35.02 9.51
N ALA A 18 14.97 33.90 8.90
CA ALA A 18 16.05 33.06 9.40
C ALA A 18 16.57 32.11 8.32
N ARG A 19 17.85 31.74 8.41
CA ARG A 19 18.42 30.63 7.64
C ARG A 19 17.87 29.31 8.17
N VAL A 20 17.17 28.55 7.31
CA VAL A 20 16.65 27.23 7.64
C VAL A 20 17.69 26.19 7.26
N ASP A 21 18.32 25.56 8.23
CA ASP A 21 19.34 24.54 8.01
C ASP A 21 18.72 23.14 7.75
N VAL A 22 17.61 22.81 8.41
CA VAL A 22 16.92 21.52 8.27
C VAL A 22 15.45 21.63 8.71
N VAL A 23 14.58 20.87 8.08
CA VAL A 23 13.15 20.79 8.45
C VAL A 23 12.78 19.36 8.86
N GLY A 24 12.21 19.22 10.04
CA GLY A 24 11.60 17.97 10.49
C GLY A 24 10.19 17.82 9.93
N VAL A 25 9.89 16.69 9.30
CA VAL A 25 8.55 16.40 8.79
C VAL A 25 8.04 15.10 9.38
N GLU A 26 6.86 15.15 10.01
CA GLU A 26 6.15 13.94 10.41
C GLU A 26 5.39 13.32 9.25
N SER A 27 5.29 11.98 9.24
CA SER A 27 4.53 11.25 8.22
C SER A 27 4.94 11.60 6.78
N SER A 28 6.24 11.75 6.54
CA SER A 28 6.82 12.07 5.23
C SER A 28 6.44 11.04 4.14
N GLY A 29 6.01 9.84 4.52
CA GLY A 29 5.50 8.82 3.61
C GLY A 29 4.00 8.92 3.28
N SER A 30 3.27 9.91 3.84
CA SER A 30 1.83 10.10 3.64
C SER A 30 1.46 11.58 3.58
N TYR A 31 0.87 12.13 4.65
CA TYR A 31 0.40 13.53 4.68
C TYR A 31 1.53 14.56 4.52
N GLY A 32 2.73 14.27 5.01
CA GLY A 32 3.91 15.12 4.86
C GLY A 32 4.69 14.92 3.55
N ALA A 33 4.25 14.03 2.68
CA ALA A 33 4.99 13.66 1.47
C ALA A 33 5.18 14.83 0.50
N GLU A 34 4.12 15.59 0.23
CA GLU A 34 4.21 16.72 -0.69
C GLU A 34 5.05 17.85 -0.13
N LEU A 35 4.90 18.16 1.16
CA LEU A 35 5.74 19.13 1.84
C LEU A 35 7.23 18.74 1.74
N SER A 36 7.54 17.46 2.00
CA SER A 36 8.91 16.94 1.89
C SER A 36 9.47 17.10 0.46
N ARG A 37 8.67 16.80 -0.57
CA ARG A 37 9.08 16.97 -1.97
C ARG A 37 9.36 18.43 -2.33
N VAL A 38 8.49 19.34 -1.88
CA VAL A 38 8.67 20.78 -2.12
C VAL A 38 9.94 21.28 -1.46
N LEU A 39 10.17 20.95 -0.19
CA LEU A 39 11.36 21.33 0.55
C LEU A 39 12.65 20.83 -0.09
N ILE A 40 12.69 19.55 -0.47
CA ILE A 40 13.84 18.94 -1.15
C ILE A 40 14.09 19.64 -2.50
N ARG A 41 13.04 19.95 -3.26
CA ARG A 41 13.15 20.66 -4.56
C ARG A 41 13.76 22.05 -4.43
N VAL A 42 13.47 22.75 -3.34
CA VAL A 42 14.05 24.08 -3.06
C VAL A 42 15.38 24.03 -2.31
N GLY A 43 15.96 22.85 -2.16
CA GLY A 43 17.29 22.64 -1.56
C GLY A 43 17.33 22.72 -0.04
N ILE A 44 16.19 22.58 0.65
CA ILE A 44 16.12 22.54 2.11
C ILE A 44 16.23 21.08 2.56
N PRO A 45 17.21 20.72 3.39
CA PRO A 45 17.31 19.38 3.94
C PRO A 45 16.09 19.02 4.79
N VAL A 46 15.57 17.80 4.59
CA VAL A 46 14.40 17.30 5.34
C VAL A 46 14.80 16.04 6.10
N VAL A 47 14.36 15.94 7.34
CA VAL A 47 14.48 14.72 8.15
C VAL A 47 13.10 14.24 8.58
N GLU A 48 12.91 12.93 8.57
CA GLU A 48 11.66 12.32 9.05
C GLU A 48 11.66 12.23 10.57
N VAL A 49 10.61 12.74 11.19
CA VAL A 49 10.42 12.69 12.63
C VAL A 49 9.29 11.73 12.97
N ASN A 50 9.60 10.75 13.79
CA ASN A 50 8.57 9.84 14.29
C ASN A 50 7.59 10.57 15.20
N ARG A 51 6.31 10.23 15.10
CA ARG A 51 5.27 10.79 15.95
C ARG A 51 5.65 10.68 17.44
N PRO A 52 5.37 11.73 18.25
CA PRO A 52 5.58 11.66 19.68
C PRO A 52 4.80 10.50 20.30
N HIS A 53 5.34 9.96 21.38
CA HIS A 53 4.66 8.89 22.12
C HIS A 53 3.29 9.37 22.61
N PRO A 54 2.24 8.54 22.59
CA PRO A 54 0.86 8.93 22.99
C PRO A 54 0.78 9.61 24.36
N HIS A 55 1.59 9.21 25.33
CA HIS A 55 1.67 9.82 26.66
C HIS A 55 2.07 11.30 26.66
N THR A 56 2.91 11.73 25.73
CA THR A 56 3.33 13.14 25.63
C THR A 56 2.18 14.02 25.14
N ARG A 57 1.34 13.48 24.25
CA ARG A 57 0.12 14.14 23.73
C ARG A 57 -0.95 14.34 24.80
N HIS A 58 -1.11 13.37 25.70
CA HIS A 58 -2.11 13.46 26.78
C HIS A 58 -1.78 14.57 27.78
N ARG A 59 -0.49 14.87 28.01
CA ARG A 59 -0.08 15.86 29.00
C ARG A 59 -0.11 17.32 28.52
N ARG A 60 0.06 17.58 27.22
CA ARG A 60 0.22 18.95 26.66
C ARG A 60 -0.93 19.41 25.76
N GLY A 61 -1.95 18.59 25.57
CA GLY A 61 -3.02 18.86 24.62
C GLY A 61 -2.61 18.64 23.16
N LYS A 62 -3.58 18.62 22.27
CA LYS A 62 -3.38 18.45 20.82
C LYS A 62 -3.49 19.80 20.14
N SER A 63 -2.36 20.40 19.81
CA SER A 63 -2.32 21.58 18.93
C SER A 63 -1.16 21.46 17.94
N ASP A 64 -1.37 21.98 16.74
CA ASP A 64 -0.36 21.93 15.68
C ASP A 64 0.95 22.66 16.08
N ALA A 65 0.83 23.70 16.89
CA ALA A 65 1.99 24.44 17.39
C ALA A 65 2.85 23.60 18.35
N VAL A 66 2.22 22.84 19.26
CA VAL A 66 2.92 21.94 20.20
C VAL A 66 3.58 20.77 19.46
N ASP A 67 2.91 20.21 18.45
CA ASP A 67 3.46 19.12 17.63
C ASP A 67 4.64 19.64 16.79
N ALA A 68 4.55 20.84 16.21
CA ALA A 68 5.64 21.47 15.47
C ALA A 68 6.86 21.80 16.36
N GLU A 69 6.65 22.34 17.58
CA GLU A 69 7.72 22.57 18.54
C GLU A 69 8.41 21.28 18.96
N ALA A 70 7.64 20.23 19.26
CA ALA A 70 8.19 18.92 19.62
C ALA A 70 9.04 18.32 18.49
N THR A 71 8.58 18.47 17.25
CA THR A 71 9.31 18.04 16.05
C THR A 71 10.61 18.82 15.89
N ALA A 72 10.60 20.15 16.03
CA ALA A 72 11.77 20.98 15.96
C ALA A 72 12.80 20.62 17.05
N ARG A 73 12.37 20.40 18.29
CA ARG A 73 13.24 19.99 19.41
C ARG A 73 13.94 18.66 19.14
N LYS A 74 13.25 17.67 18.55
CA LYS A 74 13.85 16.37 18.17
C LYS A 74 14.93 16.54 17.11
N VAL A 75 14.69 17.42 16.13
CA VAL A 75 15.67 17.71 15.10
C VAL A 75 16.91 18.37 15.69
N LEU A 76 16.72 19.36 16.56
CA LEU A 76 17.80 20.06 17.26
C LEU A 76 18.61 19.14 18.18
N ALA A 77 17.96 18.19 18.84
CA ALA A 77 18.63 17.19 19.68
C ALA A 77 19.42 16.16 18.86
N GLY A 78 19.26 16.12 17.54
CA GLY A 78 19.90 15.11 16.68
C GLY A 78 19.31 13.72 16.81
N ASP A 79 18.13 13.58 17.43
CA ASP A 79 17.45 12.31 17.68
C ASP A 79 16.94 11.64 16.39
N THR A 80 16.96 12.36 15.28
CA THR A 80 16.52 11.85 13.99
C THR A 80 17.50 12.20 12.89
N LYS A 81 17.91 11.17 12.15
CA LYS A 81 18.79 11.28 10.97
C LYS A 81 18.18 10.65 9.73
N VAL A 82 16.89 10.28 9.84
CA VAL A 82 16.19 9.55 8.77
C VAL A 82 15.81 10.55 7.69
N VAL A 83 16.38 10.39 6.50
CA VAL A 83 16.00 11.16 5.32
C VAL A 83 14.68 10.63 4.79
N PRO A 84 13.67 11.48 4.49
CA PRO A 84 12.42 11.04 3.90
C PRO A 84 12.65 10.28 2.60
N LYS A 85 11.76 9.32 2.33
CA LYS A 85 11.77 8.62 1.05
C LYS A 85 11.47 9.60 -0.07
N ALA A 86 12.17 9.46 -1.18
CA ALA A 86 11.92 10.28 -2.36
C ALA A 86 10.50 10.11 -2.93
N ILE A 87 9.83 8.96 -2.65
CA ILE A 87 8.49 8.60 -3.16
C ILE A 87 8.40 8.88 -4.67
N THR A 88 9.44 8.49 -5.40
CA THR A 88 9.60 8.70 -6.85
C THR A 88 10.24 7.49 -7.49
N GLY A 89 10.12 7.40 -8.81
CA GLY A 89 10.81 6.37 -9.60
C GLY A 89 10.03 5.06 -9.71
N LEU A 90 10.71 4.06 -10.30
CA LEU A 90 10.12 2.79 -10.71
C LEU A 90 9.54 1.97 -9.54
N VAL A 91 10.25 1.95 -8.40
CA VAL A 91 9.82 1.18 -7.22
C VAL A 91 8.57 1.79 -6.58
N GLU A 92 8.43 3.12 -6.62
CA GLU A 92 7.21 3.78 -6.15
C GLU A 92 6.03 3.51 -7.09
N ALA A 93 6.25 3.51 -8.41
CA ALA A 93 5.21 3.11 -9.37
C ALA A 93 4.73 1.67 -9.10
N ILE A 94 5.65 0.74 -8.85
CA ILE A 94 5.35 -0.64 -8.45
C ILE A 94 4.55 -0.66 -7.13
N HIS A 95 4.93 0.18 -6.16
CA HIS A 95 4.23 0.29 -4.87
C HIS A 95 2.77 0.73 -5.04
N GLN A 96 2.52 1.76 -5.86
CA GLN A 96 1.16 2.27 -6.12
C GLN A 96 0.25 1.17 -6.73
N LEU A 97 0.73 0.48 -7.76
CA LEU A 97 -0.01 -0.61 -8.39
C LEU A 97 -0.22 -1.78 -7.41
N LYS A 98 0.78 -2.10 -6.59
CA LYS A 98 0.67 -3.13 -5.56
C LYS A 98 -0.40 -2.79 -4.52
N VAL A 99 -0.49 -1.54 -4.07
CA VAL A 99 -1.51 -1.11 -3.10
C VAL A 99 -2.92 -1.33 -3.67
N ALA A 100 -3.16 -0.94 -4.92
CA ALA A 100 -4.44 -1.18 -5.59
C ALA A 100 -4.75 -2.68 -5.70
N ARG A 101 -3.78 -3.47 -6.17
CA ARG A 101 -3.91 -4.92 -6.31
C ARG A 101 -4.21 -5.63 -4.98
N ASP A 102 -3.50 -5.29 -3.91
CA ASP A 102 -3.71 -5.87 -2.58
C ASP A 102 -5.09 -5.47 -2.02
N GLY A 103 -5.55 -4.27 -2.31
CA GLY A 103 -6.91 -3.81 -2.01
C GLY A 103 -7.98 -4.66 -2.72
N ALA A 104 -7.81 -4.89 -4.02
CA ALA A 104 -8.70 -5.73 -4.82
C ALA A 104 -8.71 -7.20 -4.32
N LEU A 105 -7.54 -7.76 -3.97
CA LEU A 105 -7.44 -9.10 -3.39
C LEU A 105 -8.19 -9.23 -2.06
N LYS A 106 -8.07 -8.25 -1.17
CA LYS A 106 -8.80 -8.22 0.11
C LYS A 106 -10.31 -8.12 -0.11
N ALA A 107 -10.74 -7.22 -1.00
CA ALA A 107 -12.15 -7.04 -1.34
C ALA A 107 -12.74 -8.31 -1.95
N ARG A 108 -12.00 -8.99 -2.83
CA ARG A 108 -12.38 -10.29 -3.42
C ARG A 108 -12.52 -11.37 -2.36
N GLY A 109 -11.57 -11.48 -1.45
CA GLY A 109 -11.63 -12.42 -0.32
C GLY A 109 -12.88 -12.21 0.53
N ALA A 110 -13.17 -10.97 0.91
CA ALA A 110 -14.37 -10.61 1.65
C ALA A 110 -15.66 -10.96 0.89
N ALA A 111 -15.71 -10.66 -0.42
CA ALA A 111 -16.88 -11.00 -1.25
C ALA A 111 -17.10 -12.50 -1.38
N LEU A 112 -16.03 -13.31 -1.44
CA LEU A 112 -16.12 -14.79 -1.47
C LEU A 112 -16.66 -15.34 -0.13
N VAL A 113 -16.25 -14.79 1.00
CA VAL A 113 -16.78 -15.16 2.31
C VAL A 113 -18.27 -14.81 2.40
N GLN A 114 -18.65 -13.59 2.03
CA GLN A 114 -20.06 -13.17 2.00
C GLN A 114 -20.91 -14.04 1.07
N LEU A 115 -20.38 -14.39 -0.11
CA LEU A 115 -21.08 -15.29 -1.04
C LEU A 115 -21.32 -16.65 -0.40
N ARG A 116 -20.31 -17.23 0.25
CA ARG A 116 -20.42 -18.52 0.93
C ARG A 116 -21.47 -18.48 2.04
N ASP A 117 -21.45 -17.45 2.87
CA ASP A 117 -22.32 -17.31 4.02
C ASP A 117 -23.80 -17.15 3.57
N LEU A 118 -24.06 -16.33 2.55
CA LEU A 118 -25.39 -16.22 1.94
C LEU A 118 -25.85 -17.52 1.28
N MET A 119 -24.95 -18.30 0.71
CA MET A 119 -25.31 -19.63 0.17
C MET A 119 -25.73 -20.61 1.25
N ILE A 120 -25.14 -20.53 2.46
CA ILE A 120 -25.51 -21.41 3.59
C ILE A 120 -26.91 -21.09 4.09
N THR A 121 -27.28 -19.81 4.14
CA THR A 121 -28.59 -19.34 4.63
C THR A 121 -29.67 -19.28 3.55
N ALA A 122 -29.34 -19.53 2.29
CA ALA A 122 -30.28 -19.49 1.17
C ALA A 122 -31.37 -20.58 1.31
N PRO A 123 -32.56 -20.38 0.71
CA PRO A 123 -33.61 -21.39 0.63
C PRO A 123 -33.11 -22.72 0.08
N ALA A 124 -33.71 -23.83 0.54
CA ALA A 124 -33.24 -25.20 0.28
C ALA A 124 -33.04 -25.51 -1.22
N ASP A 125 -34.04 -25.16 -2.05
CA ASP A 125 -34.01 -25.38 -3.49
C ASP A 125 -32.83 -24.70 -4.17
N LEU A 126 -32.53 -23.46 -3.76
CA LEU A 126 -31.39 -22.71 -4.29
C LEU A 126 -30.07 -23.31 -3.83
N ARG A 127 -29.98 -23.75 -2.57
CA ARG A 127 -28.78 -24.43 -2.04
C ARG A 127 -28.48 -25.70 -2.80
N GLU A 128 -29.52 -26.50 -3.10
CA GLU A 128 -29.37 -27.74 -3.86
C GLU A 128 -28.78 -27.46 -5.26
N VAL A 129 -29.35 -26.50 -5.99
CA VAL A 129 -28.83 -26.09 -7.29
C VAL A 129 -27.36 -25.65 -7.21
N LEU A 130 -26.99 -24.84 -6.20
CA LEU A 130 -25.63 -24.33 -6.05
C LEU A 130 -24.64 -25.42 -5.59
N SER A 131 -25.10 -26.42 -4.85
CA SER A 131 -24.30 -27.57 -4.38
C SER A 131 -23.76 -28.45 -5.51
N LYS A 132 -24.40 -28.44 -6.67
CA LYS A 132 -23.94 -29.18 -7.85
C LYS A 132 -22.52 -28.83 -8.32
N ARG A 133 -22.02 -27.67 -7.90
CA ARG A 133 -20.60 -27.26 -8.12
C ARG A 133 -19.78 -27.45 -6.85
N LYS A 134 -18.70 -28.24 -6.95
CA LYS A 134 -17.82 -28.56 -5.82
C LYS A 134 -17.00 -27.35 -5.38
N THR A 135 -16.55 -26.51 -6.30
CA THR A 135 -15.67 -25.38 -6.01
C THR A 135 -16.44 -24.08 -5.80
N LEU A 136 -15.97 -23.22 -4.87
CA LEU A 136 -16.58 -21.93 -4.61
C LEU A 136 -16.58 -21.02 -5.86
N ARG A 137 -15.53 -21.08 -6.66
CA ARG A 137 -15.43 -20.36 -7.94
C ARG A 137 -16.49 -20.85 -8.96
N GLY A 138 -16.70 -22.15 -9.03
CA GLY A 138 -17.76 -22.73 -9.86
C GLY A 138 -19.17 -22.32 -9.39
N ARG A 139 -19.38 -22.23 -8.07
CA ARG A 139 -20.62 -21.73 -7.47
C ARG A 139 -20.83 -20.23 -7.78
N ALA A 140 -19.80 -19.41 -7.69
CA ALA A 140 -19.87 -17.99 -8.06
C ALA A 140 -20.27 -17.83 -9.54
N THR A 141 -19.74 -18.67 -10.44
CA THR A 141 -20.13 -18.66 -11.86
C THR A 141 -21.61 -18.99 -12.06
N LEU A 142 -22.17 -19.93 -11.27
CA LEU A 142 -23.62 -20.21 -11.29
C LEU A 142 -24.40 -19.01 -10.74
N CYS A 143 -24.00 -18.45 -9.62
CA CYS A 143 -24.66 -17.30 -9.00
C CYS A 143 -24.76 -16.11 -9.96
N ARG A 144 -23.75 -15.89 -10.80
CA ARG A 144 -23.76 -14.81 -11.81
C ARG A 144 -24.90 -14.97 -12.83
N ARG A 145 -25.34 -16.20 -13.09
CA ARG A 145 -26.39 -16.52 -14.05
C ARG A 145 -27.80 -16.59 -13.44
N LEU A 146 -27.93 -16.44 -12.11
CA LEU A 146 -29.24 -16.48 -11.46
C LEU A 146 -30.13 -15.37 -12.02
N ARG A 147 -31.36 -15.73 -12.29
CA ARG A 147 -32.43 -14.80 -12.68
C ARG A 147 -33.34 -14.61 -11.48
N HIS A 148 -33.63 -13.37 -11.15
CA HIS A 148 -34.50 -12.95 -10.06
C HIS A 148 -35.64 -12.11 -10.62
N ASP A 149 -36.79 -12.20 -10.00
CA ASP A 149 -37.97 -11.37 -10.31
C ASP A 149 -37.90 -10.11 -9.40
N ARG A 150 -37.83 -8.94 -10.03
CA ARG A 150 -37.77 -7.67 -9.31
C ARG A 150 -39.11 -7.29 -8.64
N ALA A 151 -40.22 -7.79 -9.18
CA ALA A 151 -41.54 -7.53 -8.61
C ALA A 151 -41.79 -8.34 -7.32
N ARG A 152 -40.95 -9.38 -7.06
CA ARG A 152 -41.12 -10.33 -5.94
C ARG A 152 -39.92 -10.29 -4.98
N LEU A 153 -39.24 -9.15 -4.86
CA LEU A 153 -38.05 -9.03 -3.97
C LEU A 153 -38.38 -9.12 -2.47
N GLU A 154 -39.64 -9.05 -2.09
CA GLU A 154 -40.14 -9.36 -0.75
C GLU A 154 -40.02 -10.86 -0.41
N GLU A 155 -39.90 -11.71 -1.41
CA GLU A 155 -39.67 -13.13 -1.20
C GLU A 155 -38.19 -13.43 -0.95
N PRO A 156 -37.87 -14.16 0.14
CA PRO A 156 -36.48 -14.49 0.48
C PRO A 156 -35.70 -15.18 -0.66
N LEU A 157 -36.35 -15.97 -1.48
CA LEU A 157 -35.73 -16.64 -2.62
C LEU A 157 -35.25 -15.65 -3.68
N GLU A 158 -36.10 -14.69 -4.06
CA GLU A 158 -35.75 -13.71 -5.11
C GLU A 158 -34.70 -12.71 -4.61
N ALA A 159 -34.81 -12.30 -3.35
CA ALA A 159 -33.80 -11.48 -2.69
C ALA A 159 -32.43 -12.20 -2.59
N ALA A 160 -32.42 -13.49 -2.26
CA ALA A 160 -31.21 -14.31 -2.22
C ALA A 160 -30.57 -14.43 -3.60
N LYS A 161 -31.36 -14.70 -4.66
CA LYS A 161 -30.88 -14.75 -6.05
C LYS A 161 -30.21 -13.44 -6.47
N LEU A 162 -30.85 -12.29 -6.17
CA LEU A 162 -30.30 -10.97 -6.49
C LEU A 162 -28.98 -10.73 -5.76
N SER A 163 -28.94 -10.97 -4.45
CA SER A 163 -27.77 -10.76 -3.61
C SER A 163 -26.59 -11.63 -4.04
N LEU A 164 -26.80 -12.92 -4.26
CA LEU A 164 -25.79 -13.86 -4.74
C LEU A 164 -25.27 -13.47 -6.13
N ARG A 165 -26.16 -13.03 -7.03
CA ARG A 165 -25.77 -12.54 -8.36
C ARG A 165 -24.93 -11.27 -8.26
N SER A 166 -25.28 -10.33 -7.39
CA SER A 166 -24.53 -9.10 -7.17
C SER A 166 -23.11 -9.39 -6.68
N LEU A 167 -22.97 -10.24 -5.65
CA LEU A 167 -21.66 -10.66 -5.13
C LEU A 167 -20.83 -11.39 -6.19
N ALA A 168 -21.44 -12.28 -6.96
CA ALA A 168 -20.75 -13.02 -8.01
C ALA A 168 -20.23 -12.09 -9.12
N ARG A 169 -20.97 -11.05 -9.50
CA ARG A 169 -20.53 -10.02 -10.44
C ARG A 169 -19.36 -9.21 -9.87
N ARG A 170 -19.45 -8.81 -8.59
CA ARG A 170 -18.37 -8.11 -7.91
C ARG A 170 -17.09 -8.95 -7.87
N ILE A 171 -17.18 -10.24 -7.57
CA ILE A 171 -16.03 -11.14 -7.58
C ILE A 171 -15.40 -11.21 -8.98
N THR A 172 -16.22 -11.30 -10.04
CA THR A 172 -15.70 -11.31 -11.41
C THR A 172 -14.98 -10.02 -11.76
N ALA A 173 -15.56 -8.86 -11.45
CA ALA A 173 -14.93 -7.56 -11.71
C ALA A 173 -13.59 -7.41 -10.96
N LEU A 174 -13.54 -7.90 -9.71
CA LEU A 174 -12.29 -7.89 -8.94
C LEU A 174 -11.24 -8.88 -9.47
N ASP A 175 -11.66 -10.03 -10.01
CA ASP A 175 -10.74 -10.96 -10.70
C ASP A 175 -10.14 -10.32 -11.96
N GLU A 176 -10.94 -9.57 -12.74
CA GLU A 176 -10.51 -8.83 -13.93
C GLU A 176 -9.55 -7.68 -13.54
N GLU A 177 -9.88 -6.89 -12.52
CA GLU A 177 -9.03 -5.82 -11.99
C GLU A 177 -7.66 -6.35 -11.52
N ILE A 178 -7.65 -7.46 -10.77
CA ILE A 178 -6.41 -8.08 -10.30
C ILE A 178 -5.56 -8.57 -11.48
N ALA A 179 -6.17 -9.17 -12.48
CA ALA A 179 -5.47 -9.65 -13.67
C ALA A 179 -4.85 -8.51 -14.47
N ASP A 180 -5.56 -7.40 -14.64
CA ASP A 180 -5.04 -6.21 -15.31
C ASP A 180 -3.87 -5.60 -14.54
N LEU A 181 -4.00 -5.43 -13.21
CA LEU A 181 -2.92 -4.93 -12.38
C LEU A 181 -1.69 -5.85 -12.39
N ASP A 182 -1.87 -7.17 -12.41
CA ASP A 182 -0.77 -8.13 -12.53
C ASP A 182 -0.05 -7.99 -13.88
N LEU A 183 -0.80 -7.79 -14.96
CA LEU A 183 -0.24 -7.55 -16.30
C LEU A 183 0.61 -6.28 -16.36
N GLN A 184 0.20 -5.22 -15.66
CA GLN A 184 0.96 -3.97 -15.60
C GLN A 184 2.17 -4.07 -14.67
N LEU A 185 2.06 -4.80 -13.56
CA LEU A 185 3.14 -4.97 -12.59
C LEU A 185 4.31 -5.78 -13.13
N GLU A 186 4.04 -6.84 -13.88
CA GLU A 186 5.08 -7.79 -14.32
C GLU A 186 6.24 -7.12 -15.06
N PRO A 187 6.04 -6.30 -16.12
CA PRO A 187 7.14 -5.67 -16.84
C PRO A 187 7.92 -4.69 -15.97
N LEU A 188 7.26 -3.97 -15.06
CA LEU A 188 7.93 -3.04 -14.16
C LEU A 188 8.82 -3.77 -13.15
N VAL A 189 8.34 -4.87 -12.60
CA VAL A 189 9.09 -5.69 -11.64
C VAL A 189 10.28 -6.37 -12.32
N ARG A 190 10.09 -6.90 -13.52
CA ARG A 190 11.20 -7.47 -14.32
C ARG A 190 12.27 -6.43 -14.65
N LYS A 191 11.85 -5.18 -14.95
CA LYS A 191 12.78 -4.07 -15.17
C LYS A 191 13.53 -3.66 -13.90
N ALA A 192 12.85 -3.68 -12.74
CA ALA A 192 13.45 -3.27 -11.46
C ALA A 192 14.41 -4.32 -10.88
N ALA A 193 14.08 -5.61 -11.01
CA ALA A 193 14.82 -6.70 -10.38
C ALA A 193 14.82 -7.99 -11.25
N PRO A 194 15.41 -7.98 -12.44
CA PRO A 194 15.38 -9.10 -13.37
C PRO A 194 15.91 -10.39 -12.75
N ARG A 195 17.05 -10.33 -12.08
CA ARG A 195 17.69 -11.49 -11.45
C ARG A 195 16.86 -12.10 -10.31
N THR A 196 16.09 -11.29 -9.58
CA THR A 196 15.27 -11.79 -8.46
C THR A 196 14.08 -12.58 -8.96
N VAL A 197 13.48 -12.15 -10.06
CA VAL A 197 12.31 -12.85 -10.66
C VAL A 197 12.73 -14.22 -11.23
N GLU A 198 13.97 -14.39 -11.64
CA GLU A 198 14.52 -15.63 -12.21
C GLU A 198 14.87 -16.67 -11.13
N LEU A 199 14.90 -16.30 -9.86
CA LEU A 199 15.18 -17.24 -8.78
C LEU A 199 14.06 -18.27 -8.66
N LEU A 200 14.45 -19.54 -8.50
CA LEU A 200 13.49 -20.63 -8.32
C LEU A 200 12.57 -20.37 -7.10
N GLY A 201 11.28 -20.43 -7.35
CA GLY A 201 10.27 -20.17 -6.31
C GLY A 201 9.98 -18.69 -6.02
N VAL A 202 10.68 -17.76 -6.66
CA VAL A 202 10.48 -16.32 -6.49
C VAL A 202 9.78 -15.73 -7.72
N GLY A 203 8.47 -15.71 -7.71
CA GLY A 203 7.68 -15.08 -8.78
C GLY A 203 7.58 -13.56 -8.63
N VAL A 204 6.91 -12.93 -9.61
CA VAL A 204 6.66 -11.47 -9.67
C VAL A 204 6.06 -10.93 -8.36
N GLY A 205 5.09 -11.62 -7.77
CA GLY A 205 4.44 -11.18 -6.53
C GLY A 205 5.39 -11.10 -5.33
N HIS A 206 6.26 -12.10 -5.15
CA HIS A 206 7.27 -12.08 -4.08
C HIS A 206 8.32 -11.00 -4.32
N THR A 207 8.81 -10.88 -5.56
CA THR A 207 9.76 -9.83 -5.95
C THR A 207 9.18 -8.45 -5.72
N THR A 208 7.92 -8.22 -6.07
CA THR A 208 7.20 -6.97 -5.79
C THR A 208 7.19 -6.65 -4.30
N GLN A 209 6.87 -7.63 -3.46
CA GLN A 209 6.86 -7.44 -2.00
C GLN A 209 8.26 -7.11 -1.47
N MET A 210 9.29 -7.80 -1.96
CA MET A 210 10.70 -7.54 -1.57
C MET A 210 11.15 -6.14 -1.97
N LEU A 211 10.88 -5.70 -3.21
CA LEU A 211 11.22 -4.37 -3.70
C LEU A 211 10.57 -3.27 -2.84
N VAL A 212 9.26 -3.38 -2.59
CA VAL A 212 8.54 -2.41 -1.78
C VAL A 212 9.07 -2.39 -0.34
N THR A 213 9.30 -3.56 0.26
CA THR A 213 9.83 -3.66 1.62
C THR A 213 11.24 -3.11 1.74
N ALA A 214 12.13 -3.43 0.78
CA ALA A 214 13.49 -2.94 0.76
C ALA A 214 13.54 -1.41 0.59
N SER A 215 12.72 -0.85 -0.29
CA SER A 215 12.62 0.60 -0.45
C SER A 215 12.11 1.30 0.81
N GLN A 216 11.26 0.63 1.57
CA GLN A 216 10.74 1.17 2.84
C GLN A 216 11.78 1.14 3.96
N LYS A 217 12.72 0.22 3.94
CA LYS A 217 13.70 0.01 5.01
C LYS A 217 15.12 0.51 4.69
N HIS A 218 15.35 1.02 3.48
CA HIS A 218 16.69 1.38 3.00
C HIS A 218 17.50 2.29 3.93
N GLN A 219 16.82 3.07 4.77
CA GLN A 219 17.46 3.98 5.72
C GLN A 219 17.59 3.40 7.14
N SER A 220 16.95 2.27 7.43
CA SER A 220 16.99 1.65 8.75
C SER A 220 18.11 0.61 8.91
N TYR A 221 18.73 0.19 7.80
CA TYR A 221 19.83 -0.75 7.86
C TYR A 221 21.17 -0.04 8.08
N PRO A 222 22.01 -0.50 9.02
CA PRO A 222 23.40 -0.07 9.10
C PRO A 222 24.06 -0.24 7.74
N GLN A 223 25.00 0.62 7.39
CA GLN A 223 25.67 0.63 6.07
C GLN A 223 26.29 -0.72 5.67
N ARG A 224 26.48 -1.64 6.61
CA ARG A 224 26.96 -3.02 6.36
C ARG A 224 25.94 -3.93 5.66
N CYS A 225 24.66 -3.60 5.68
CA CYS A 225 23.61 -4.32 4.93
C CYS A 225 23.20 -3.62 3.64
N ARG A 226 24.08 -2.85 3.03
CA ARG A 226 23.90 -2.47 1.64
C ARG A 226 23.85 -3.76 0.84
N ILE A 227 22.71 -4.07 0.25
CA ILE A 227 22.66 -4.96 -0.90
C ILE A 227 23.56 -4.28 -1.92
N ARG A 228 24.81 -4.71 -2.00
CA ARG A 228 25.74 -4.26 -3.03
C ARG A 228 25.09 -4.59 -4.36
N SER A 229 24.54 -3.59 -5.02
CA SER A 229 24.37 -3.62 -6.46
C SER A 229 25.76 -3.56 -7.08
N SER A 230 26.60 -4.55 -6.79
CA SER A 230 27.87 -4.73 -7.49
C SER A 230 27.52 -5.31 -8.85
N LEU A 231 27.52 -4.45 -9.83
CA LEU A 231 27.57 -4.77 -11.27
C LEU A 231 28.85 -5.54 -11.66
N ARG A 232 29.43 -6.36 -10.76
CA ARG A 232 30.53 -7.27 -11.11
C ARG A 232 30.37 -8.58 -10.38
N GLY A 233 30.20 -9.62 -11.19
CA GLY A 233 29.98 -10.98 -10.80
C GLY A 233 30.90 -11.50 -9.69
N GLN A 234 30.30 -12.12 -8.82
CA GLN A 234 30.47 -13.32 -8.01
C GLN A 234 29.77 -13.12 -6.67
N PRO A 235 28.92 -14.05 -6.26
CA PRO A 235 28.34 -14.03 -4.93
C PRO A 235 29.46 -14.30 -3.92
N ASP A 236 29.63 -13.43 -2.93
CA ASP A 236 30.45 -13.69 -1.75
C ASP A 236 29.80 -14.85 -0.97
N PRO A 237 30.43 -16.00 -0.84
CA PRO A 237 29.85 -17.17 -0.19
C PRO A 237 29.71 -17.01 1.34
N ARG A 238 29.99 -15.84 1.91
CA ARG A 238 29.91 -15.56 3.34
C ARG A 238 28.62 -14.89 3.80
N ILE A 239 27.62 -14.75 2.91
CA ILE A 239 26.27 -14.33 3.30
C ILE A 239 25.38 -15.57 3.44
N LEU A 240 25.81 -16.52 4.20
CA LEU A 240 24.97 -17.56 4.78
C LEU A 240 24.91 -17.29 6.29
N TRP A 241 23.76 -16.75 6.70
CA TRP A 241 23.18 -16.91 8.04
C TRP A 241 24.19 -17.13 9.18
N GLN A 242 24.60 -16.11 9.86
CA GLN A 242 24.96 -16.24 11.27
C GLN A 242 23.85 -15.58 12.10
N ASP A 243 22.95 -16.46 12.52
CA ASP A 243 22.09 -16.29 13.67
C ASP A 243 22.93 -16.18 14.93
N ARG A 244 22.56 -15.27 15.76
CA ARG A 244 22.12 -15.47 17.15
C ARG A 244 21.94 -14.15 17.80
#